data_2d13a7ea3aa962eea24ec06085fe2617
#
_entry.id   2d13a7ea3aa962eea24ec06085fe2617
#
_cell.length_a   1.000
_cell.length_b   1.000
_cell.length_c   1.000
_cell.angle_alpha   90.00
_cell.angle_beta   90.00
_cell.angle_gamma   90.00
#
_symmetry.space_group_name_H-M   'P 1'
#
loop_
_entity.id
_entity.type
_entity.pdbx_description
1 polymer ?
#
loop_
_entity_poly.entity_id
_entity_poly.type
_entity_poly.pdbx_seq_one_letter_code
_entity_poly.pdbx_strand_id
1 'polypeptide(L)'
;QPLLRRFSENSSAEATASDRRPLCAGLGLAVFAVAYLLLATRVVIPSFRDGAELHYVGYFSKFGGTFGEVVTNMLTNPQLLFRELVTVGSGAYLLALLFPLAMLPLLSPTRFAVAAPILGLLCLNELIKLEPQPWHHFHAPVVPVLFWAAAHGAGRLLHQGPFWLARLSERLSHGVPEYMPGLVLSLCLCFGAFVGSSPLGVRFWDPDSFYHWRSLYVPGPRTEAFARVLEQIPQDARVASTDFVHPRFTHHERSYDYSSYRREVASYEDRVPDDTDFIVIDTRHHYSEIQTPDQVRELQNEPQNWQLLDDLTDGHFIVLRRRID
;
A
#
# COMPACT_ATOMS: atom_id res chain seq x y z
N GLN A 1 -2.85 -11.53 -41.20
CA GLN A 1 -3.90 -10.58 -41.64
C GLN A 1 -5.32 -11.19 -41.74
N PRO A 2 -5.58 -12.52 -41.94
CA PRO A 2 -6.95 -13.05 -42.04
C PRO A 2 -7.70 -13.14 -40.70
N LEU A 3 -7.00 -13.24 -39.54
CA LEU A 3 -7.63 -13.34 -38.21
C LEU A 3 -8.22 -12.00 -37.71
N LEU A 4 -7.61 -10.88 -38.10
CA LEU A 4 -8.10 -9.54 -37.67
C LEU A 4 -9.33 -9.09 -38.47
N ARG A 5 -9.52 -9.57 -39.71
CA ARG A 5 -10.74 -9.28 -40.50
C ARG A 5 -11.98 -10.03 -39.96
N ARG A 6 -11.84 -11.24 -39.45
CA ARG A 6 -12.97 -12.00 -38.88
C ARG A 6 -13.53 -11.38 -37.59
N PHE A 7 -12.70 -10.65 -36.81
CA PHE A 7 -13.20 -9.92 -35.65
C PHE A 7 -13.95 -8.64 -35.99
N SER A 8 -13.72 -8.06 -37.16
CA SER A 8 -14.40 -6.81 -37.58
C SER A 8 -15.78 -7.08 -38.22
N GLU A 9 -15.96 -8.21 -38.91
CA GLU A 9 -17.20 -8.48 -39.60
C GLU A 9 -18.34 -9.07 -38.75
N ASN A 10 -17.99 -9.72 -37.61
CA ASN A 10 -19.00 -10.20 -36.64
C ASN A 10 -19.52 -9.12 -35.69
N SER A 11 -18.92 -7.95 -35.68
CA SER A 11 -19.31 -6.85 -34.75
C SER A 11 -20.44 -5.98 -35.27
N SER A 12 -20.82 -6.12 -36.54
CA SER A 12 -21.79 -5.21 -37.19
C SER A 12 -23.20 -5.77 -37.33
N ALA A 13 -23.44 -7.05 -37.02
CA ALA A 13 -24.73 -7.71 -37.26
C ALA A 13 -25.65 -7.88 -36.04
N GLU A 14 -25.21 -7.59 -34.81
CA GLU A 14 -26.02 -7.81 -33.59
C GLU A 14 -26.31 -6.54 -32.79
N ALA A 15 -26.29 -5.38 -33.36
CA ALA A 15 -26.49 -4.09 -32.66
C ALA A 15 -27.94 -3.61 -32.58
N THR A 16 -28.95 -4.50 -32.44
CA THR A 16 -30.35 -4.07 -32.34
C THR A 16 -31.21 -4.93 -31.39
N ALA A 17 -30.70 -5.24 -30.22
CA ALA A 17 -31.54 -5.45 -29.06
C ALA A 17 -30.70 -4.99 -27.87
N SER A 18 -31.14 -3.94 -27.17
CA SER A 18 -30.51 -3.50 -25.93
C SER A 18 -30.49 -4.67 -24.94
N ASP A 19 -29.45 -5.48 -25.01
CA ASP A 19 -29.28 -6.59 -24.07
C ASP A 19 -29.00 -5.98 -22.68
N ARG A 20 -30.03 -5.97 -21.83
CA ARG A 20 -29.97 -5.45 -20.46
C ARG A 20 -29.16 -6.36 -19.53
N ARG A 21 -28.80 -7.56 -19.97
CA ARG A 21 -28.07 -8.54 -19.14
C ARG A 21 -26.74 -8.02 -18.58
N PRO A 22 -25.85 -7.36 -19.35
CA PRO A 22 -24.61 -6.83 -18.80
C PRO A 22 -24.87 -5.70 -17.80
N LEU A 23 -25.91 -4.88 -17.98
CA LEU A 23 -26.29 -3.84 -17.05
C LEU A 23 -26.80 -4.45 -15.72
N CYS A 24 -27.68 -5.44 -15.79
CA CYS A 24 -28.21 -6.13 -14.61
C CYS A 24 -27.08 -6.88 -13.87
N ALA A 25 -26.17 -7.53 -14.58
CA ALA A 25 -25.01 -8.19 -13.99
C ALA A 25 -24.08 -7.18 -13.30
N GLY A 26 -23.79 -6.06 -13.94
CA GLY A 26 -22.99 -4.98 -13.36
C GLY A 26 -23.62 -4.38 -12.13
N LEU A 27 -24.93 -4.12 -12.15
CA LEU A 27 -25.67 -3.62 -10.99
C LEU A 27 -25.68 -4.65 -9.85
N GLY A 28 -25.92 -5.93 -10.16
CA GLY A 28 -25.88 -7.01 -9.18
C GLY A 28 -24.50 -7.11 -8.50
N LEU A 29 -23.43 -7.00 -9.27
CA LEU A 29 -22.07 -7.00 -8.74
C LEU A 29 -21.81 -5.77 -7.85
N ALA A 30 -22.27 -4.60 -8.25
CA ALA A 30 -22.12 -3.37 -7.45
C ALA A 30 -22.89 -3.48 -6.11
N VAL A 31 -24.11 -3.98 -6.12
CA VAL A 31 -24.91 -4.23 -4.90
C VAL A 31 -24.20 -5.25 -4.00
N PHE A 32 -23.72 -6.34 -4.57
CA PHE A 32 -22.95 -7.34 -3.82
C PHE A 32 -21.69 -6.75 -3.20
N ALA A 33 -20.92 -5.96 -3.93
CA ALA A 33 -19.71 -5.32 -3.42
C ALA A 33 -20.01 -4.37 -2.25
N VAL A 34 -21.07 -3.56 -2.36
CA VAL A 34 -21.49 -2.67 -1.26
C VAL A 34 -21.96 -3.47 -0.04
N ALA A 35 -22.79 -4.50 -0.24
CA ALA A 35 -23.26 -5.36 0.84
C ALA A 35 -22.08 -6.07 1.54
N TYR A 36 -21.13 -6.60 0.77
CA TYR A 36 -19.92 -7.21 1.32
C TYR A 36 -19.08 -6.21 2.11
N LEU A 37 -18.87 -5.01 1.58
CA LEU A 37 -18.13 -3.95 2.29
C LEU A 37 -18.79 -3.60 3.61
N LEU A 38 -20.10 -3.42 3.62
CA LEU A 38 -20.87 -3.12 4.85
C LEU A 38 -20.81 -4.28 5.86
N LEU A 39 -20.95 -5.51 5.40
CA LEU A 39 -20.80 -6.69 6.26
C LEU A 39 -19.39 -6.76 6.86
N ALA A 40 -18.35 -6.61 6.03
CA ALA A 40 -16.96 -6.67 6.49
C ALA A 40 -16.67 -5.56 7.51
N THR A 41 -17.05 -4.31 7.22
CA THR A 41 -16.68 -3.16 8.06
C THR A 41 -17.55 -2.98 9.30
N ARG A 42 -18.80 -3.45 9.29
CA ARG A 42 -19.74 -3.26 10.40
C ARG A 42 -19.90 -4.49 11.29
N VAL A 43 -19.59 -5.68 10.79
CA VAL A 43 -19.80 -6.93 11.52
C VAL A 43 -18.50 -7.70 11.67
N VAL A 44 -17.85 -8.09 10.56
CA VAL A 44 -16.74 -9.01 10.61
C VAL A 44 -15.53 -8.37 11.30
N ILE A 45 -15.05 -7.22 10.82
CA ILE A 45 -13.85 -6.59 11.39
C ILE A 45 -14.05 -6.19 12.86
N PRO A 46 -15.17 -5.53 13.26
CA PRO A 46 -15.39 -5.21 14.67
C PRO A 46 -15.46 -6.44 15.58
N SER A 47 -15.98 -7.59 15.09
CA SER A 47 -16.05 -8.81 15.91
C SER A 47 -14.66 -9.40 16.23
N PHE A 48 -13.63 -9.10 15.44
CA PHE A 48 -12.23 -9.48 15.70
C PHE A 48 -11.43 -8.41 16.43
N ARG A 49 -12.02 -7.23 16.66
CA ARG A 49 -11.33 -6.06 17.23
C ARG A 49 -12.04 -5.52 18.48
N ASP A 50 -12.84 -6.33 19.12
CA ASP A 50 -13.59 -5.93 20.33
C ASP A 50 -14.36 -4.62 20.18
N GLY A 51 -14.86 -4.34 18.97
CA GLY A 51 -15.62 -3.13 18.64
C GLY A 51 -14.77 -1.90 18.29
N ALA A 52 -13.44 -2.00 18.25
CA ALA A 52 -12.58 -0.89 17.90
C ALA A 52 -12.79 -0.41 16.46
N GLU A 53 -12.63 0.90 16.24
CA GLU A 53 -12.70 1.53 14.92
C GLU A 53 -11.66 0.97 13.96
N LEU A 54 -11.94 1.09 12.65
CA LEU A 54 -11.04 0.65 11.59
C LEU A 54 -9.75 1.49 11.61
N HIS A 55 -8.60 0.85 11.70
CA HIS A 55 -7.30 1.54 11.63
C HIS A 55 -7.18 2.50 10.44
N TYR A 56 -7.70 2.11 9.28
CA TYR A 56 -7.62 2.90 8.06
C TYR A 56 -8.41 4.21 8.09
N VAL A 57 -9.29 4.43 9.06
CA VAL A 57 -10.02 5.70 9.25
C VAL A 57 -9.03 6.84 9.51
N GLY A 58 -7.94 6.59 10.23
CA GLY A 58 -6.89 7.57 10.49
C GLY A 58 -6.28 8.18 9.23
N TYR A 59 -6.22 7.46 8.12
CA TYR A 59 -5.73 7.99 6.85
C TYR A 59 -6.67 9.01 6.18
N PHE A 60 -7.87 9.19 6.72
CA PHE A 60 -8.90 10.11 6.26
C PHE A 60 -9.32 11.09 7.36
N SER A 61 -8.43 11.36 8.32
CA SER A 61 -8.72 12.14 9.54
C SER A 61 -9.33 13.52 9.26
N LYS A 62 -9.04 14.14 8.11
CA LYS A 62 -9.65 15.41 7.67
C LYS A 62 -11.16 15.33 7.44
N PHE A 63 -11.69 14.13 7.24
CA PHE A 63 -13.12 13.90 7.06
C PHE A 63 -13.82 13.45 8.34
N GLY A 64 -13.10 13.05 9.39
CA GLY A 64 -13.66 12.65 10.68
C GLY A 64 -12.83 11.60 11.39
N GLY A 65 -13.14 11.35 12.67
CA GLY A 65 -12.47 10.36 13.51
C GLY A 65 -13.10 8.96 13.43
N THR A 66 -14.32 8.85 12.90
CA THR A 66 -15.03 7.57 12.74
C THR A 66 -15.35 7.29 11.29
N PHE A 67 -15.51 6.02 10.94
CA PHE A 67 -15.90 5.62 9.58
C PHE A 67 -17.21 6.29 9.12
N GLY A 68 -18.18 6.42 10.02
CA GLY A 68 -19.46 7.09 9.73
C GLY A 68 -19.29 8.57 9.41
N GLU A 69 -18.47 9.29 10.18
CA GLU A 69 -18.16 10.71 9.95
C GLU A 69 -17.43 10.90 8.62
N VAL A 70 -16.43 10.07 8.33
CA VAL A 70 -15.67 10.12 7.09
C VAL A 70 -16.62 9.99 5.88
N VAL A 71 -17.46 8.97 5.85
CA VAL A 71 -18.43 8.77 4.75
C VAL A 71 -19.42 9.92 4.67
N THR A 72 -19.97 10.35 5.80
CA THR A 72 -20.95 11.45 5.84
C THR A 72 -20.33 12.74 5.32
N ASN A 73 -19.15 13.11 5.79
CA ASN A 73 -18.48 14.35 5.35
C ASN A 73 -18.02 14.28 3.89
N MET A 74 -17.60 13.13 3.38
CA MET A 74 -17.31 12.97 1.96
C MET A 74 -18.57 13.18 1.09
N LEU A 75 -19.73 12.77 1.55
CA LEU A 75 -20.98 12.89 0.80
C LEU A 75 -21.64 14.27 0.96
N THR A 76 -21.55 14.88 2.13
CA THR A 76 -22.27 16.13 2.45
C THR A 76 -21.42 17.39 2.28
N ASN A 77 -20.10 17.27 2.21
CA ASN A 77 -19.20 18.41 2.05
C ASN A 77 -18.36 18.31 0.76
N PRO A 78 -18.97 18.56 -0.42
CA PRO A 78 -18.29 18.44 -1.71
C PRO A 78 -17.13 19.44 -1.87
N GLN A 79 -17.17 20.58 -1.18
CA GLN A 79 -16.07 21.55 -1.21
C GLN A 79 -14.81 21.00 -0.51
N LEU A 80 -14.96 20.39 0.65
CA LEU A 80 -13.88 19.73 1.36
C LEU A 80 -13.34 18.57 0.51
N LEU A 81 -14.24 17.73 -0.01
CA LEU A 81 -13.87 16.60 -0.86
C LEU A 81 -13.04 17.04 -2.06
N PHE A 82 -13.47 18.08 -2.79
CA PHE A 82 -12.76 18.59 -3.95
C PHE A 82 -11.40 19.17 -3.57
N ARG A 83 -11.34 19.96 -2.49
CA ARG A 83 -10.07 20.52 -1.99
C ARG A 83 -9.06 19.45 -1.64
N GLU A 84 -9.50 18.40 -0.97
CA GLU A 84 -8.62 17.30 -0.55
C GLU A 84 -8.25 16.38 -1.73
N LEU A 85 -9.10 16.27 -2.73
CA LEU A 85 -8.83 15.47 -3.94
C LEU A 85 -7.80 16.16 -4.85
N VAL A 86 -7.86 17.49 -4.97
CA VAL A 86 -7.02 18.28 -5.88
C VAL A 86 -5.88 18.92 -5.09
N THR A 87 -4.87 18.13 -4.76
CA THR A 87 -3.65 18.58 -4.07
C THR A 87 -2.42 18.31 -4.94
N VAL A 88 -1.31 18.97 -4.61
CA VAL A 88 -0.01 18.69 -5.25
C VAL A 88 0.40 17.23 -5.07
N GLY A 89 0.20 16.67 -3.87
CA GLY A 89 0.48 15.26 -3.57
C GLY A 89 -0.37 14.31 -4.42
N SER A 90 -1.69 14.56 -4.53
CA SER A 90 -2.57 13.76 -5.40
C SER A 90 -2.14 13.83 -6.87
N GLY A 91 -1.77 15.02 -7.35
CA GLY A 91 -1.27 15.20 -8.71
C GLY A 91 0.04 14.46 -8.96
N ALA A 92 0.99 14.55 -8.03
CA ALA A 92 2.26 13.84 -8.10
C ALA A 92 2.06 12.31 -8.08
N TYR A 93 1.16 11.80 -7.24
CA TYR A 93 0.82 10.38 -7.19
C TYR A 93 0.21 9.87 -8.51
N LEU A 94 -0.78 10.60 -9.06
CA LEU A 94 -1.36 10.25 -10.36
C LEU A 94 -0.32 10.31 -11.47
N LEU A 95 0.56 11.30 -11.45
CA LEU A 95 1.65 11.39 -12.41
C LEU A 95 2.60 10.19 -12.31
N ALA A 96 2.96 9.79 -11.09
CA ALA A 96 3.81 8.63 -10.85
C ALA A 96 3.22 7.31 -11.39
N LEU A 97 1.89 7.17 -11.36
CA LEU A 97 1.20 6.00 -11.92
C LEU A 97 1.03 6.06 -13.45
N LEU A 98 0.79 7.24 -14.00
CA LEU A 98 0.43 7.40 -15.41
C LEU A 98 1.63 7.67 -16.31
N PHE A 99 2.67 8.33 -15.79
CA PHE A 99 3.85 8.70 -16.58
C PHE A 99 4.60 7.48 -17.17
N PRO A 100 4.83 6.40 -16.40
CA PRO A 100 5.45 5.20 -16.97
C PRO A 100 4.69 4.60 -18.14
N LEU A 101 3.37 4.79 -18.17
CA LEU A 101 2.48 4.35 -19.24
C LEU A 101 2.28 5.40 -20.34
N ALA A 102 3.19 6.40 -20.44
CA ALA A 102 3.12 7.49 -21.43
C ALA A 102 1.76 8.21 -21.44
N MET A 103 1.08 8.32 -20.29
CA MET A 103 -0.27 8.91 -20.14
C MET A 103 -1.36 8.23 -21.00
N LEU A 104 -1.08 7.10 -21.61
CA LEU A 104 -2.00 6.37 -22.50
C LEU A 104 -3.36 6.02 -21.86
N PRO A 105 -3.46 5.72 -20.54
CA PRO A 105 -4.76 5.48 -19.91
C PRO A 105 -5.76 6.62 -20.10
N LEU A 106 -5.31 7.88 -20.14
CA LEU A 106 -6.17 9.05 -20.33
C LEU A 106 -6.84 9.11 -21.72
N LEU A 107 -6.25 8.44 -22.70
CA LEU A 107 -6.83 8.32 -24.04
C LEU A 107 -7.98 7.29 -24.12
N SER A 108 -8.23 6.58 -23.02
CA SER A 108 -9.33 5.61 -22.88
C SER A 108 -10.22 5.95 -21.67
N PRO A 109 -10.97 7.07 -21.69
CA PRO A 109 -11.67 7.58 -20.52
C PRO A 109 -12.69 6.59 -19.93
N THR A 110 -13.37 5.82 -20.76
CA THR A 110 -14.36 4.80 -20.30
C THR A 110 -13.71 3.68 -19.50
N ARG A 111 -12.51 3.22 -19.89
CA ARG A 111 -11.77 2.19 -19.15
C ARG A 111 -11.06 2.78 -17.95
N PHE A 112 -10.49 3.97 -18.11
CA PHE A 112 -9.87 4.71 -16.98
C PHE A 112 -10.87 5.02 -15.87
N ALA A 113 -12.14 5.31 -16.22
CA ALA A 113 -13.22 5.54 -15.27
C ALA A 113 -13.46 4.36 -14.31
N VAL A 114 -13.10 3.13 -14.70
CA VAL A 114 -13.19 1.95 -13.82
C VAL A 114 -12.20 2.07 -12.64
N ALA A 115 -11.04 2.69 -12.86
CA ALA A 115 -10.06 2.95 -11.81
C ALA A 115 -10.41 4.19 -10.95
N ALA A 116 -11.24 5.10 -11.44
CA ALA A 116 -11.47 6.40 -10.84
C ALA A 116 -11.96 6.37 -9.37
N PRO A 117 -12.88 5.48 -8.95
CA PRO A 117 -13.29 5.42 -7.55
C PRO A 117 -12.14 5.06 -6.61
N ILE A 118 -11.32 4.08 -6.98
CA ILE A 118 -10.17 3.66 -6.15
C ILE A 118 -9.09 4.75 -6.18
N LEU A 119 -8.78 5.31 -7.34
CA LEU A 119 -7.83 6.42 -7.46
C LEU A 119 -8.28 7.64 -6.65
N GLY A 120 -9.59 7.94 -6.65
CA GLY A 120 -10.16 8.99 -5.84
C GLY A 120 -9.92 8.76 -4.35
N LEU A 121 -10.21 7.56 -3.85
CA LEU A 121 -9.94 7.20 -2.45
C LEU A 121 -8.45 7.28 -2.11
N LEU A 122 -7.57 6.82 -2.99
CA LEU A 122 -6.12 6.92 -2.79
C LEU A 122 -5.64 8.37 -2.77
N CYS A 123 -6.20 9.23 -3.62
CA CYS A 123 -5.90 10.67 -3.61
C CYS A 123 -6.41 11.39 -2.35
N LEU A 124 -7.38 10.83 -1.64
CA LEU A 124 -7.86 11.36 -0.36
C LEU A 124 -7.06 10.84 0.84
N ASN A 125 -6.31 9.77 0.67
CA ASN A 125 -5.48 9.15 1.71
C ASN A 125 -4.28 10.05 2.05
N GLU A 126 -4.15 10.43 3.32
CA GLU A 126 -3.09 11.34 3.78
C GLU A 126 -1.68 10.74 3.62
N LEU A 127 -1.53 9.44 3.83
CA LEU A 127 -0.26 8.76 3.63
C LEU A 127 0.23 8.87 2.18
N ILE A 128 -0.67 8.71 1.21
CA ILE A 128 -0.36 8.85 -0.22
C ILE A 128 0.01 10.29 -0.58
N LYS A 129 -0.56 11.29 0.11
CA LYS A 129 -0.23 12.70 -0.15
C LYS A 129 1.14 13.10 0.39
N LEU A 130 1.54 12.51 1.53
CA LEU A 130 2.84 12.75 2.15
C LEU A 130 3.95 12.08 1.34
N GLU A 131 3.71 10.87 0.89
CA GLU A 131 4.64 10.09 0.08
C GLU A 131 3.99 9.72 -1.27
N PRO A 132 3.95 10.66 -2.24
CA PRO A 132 3.17 10.49 -3.47
C PRO A 132 3.78 9.48 -4.47
N GLN A 133 4.64 8.62 -4.02
CA GLN A 133 5.21 7.51 -4.79
C GLN A 133 4.39 6.23 -4.53
N PRO A 134 4.28 5.33 -5.51
CA PRO A 134 3.53 4.09 -5.35
C PRO A 134 4.33 3.02 -4.56
N TRP A 135 4.78 3.37 -3.35
CA TRP A 135 5.51 2.46 -2.47
C TRP A 135 4.62 1.42 -1.80
N HIS A 136 3.38 1.80 -1.49
CA HIS A 136 2.45 0.96 -0.77
C HIS A 136 1.67 0.06 -1.73
N HIS A 137 1.20 -1.06 -1.23
CA HIS A 137 0.39 -2.02 -2.00
C HIS A 137 -1.03 -1.54 -2.35
N PHE A 138 -1.46 -0.39 -1.83
CA PHE A 138 -2.83 0.11 -2.01
C PHE A 138 -3.24 0.34 -3.47
N HIS A 139 -2.30 0.63 -4.34
CA HIS A 139 -2.55 0.84 -5.77
C HIS A 139 -2.55 -0.47 -6.58
N ALA A 140 -2.17 -1.61 -6.00
CA ALA A 140 -2.11 -2.88 -6.71
C ALA A 140 -3.40 -3.25 -7.47
N PRO A 141 -4.62 -3.05 -6.93
CA PRO A 141 -5.85 -3.33 -7.67
C PRO A 141 -6.08 -2.43 -8.89
N VAL A 142 -5.49 -1.23 -8.89
CA VAL A 142 -5.66 -0.25 -9.99
C VAL A 142 -4.71 -0.55 -11.15
N VAL A 143 -3.54 -1.13 -10.88
CA VAL A 143 -2.50 -1.37 -11.88
C VAL A 143 -3.03 -2.14 -13.11
N PRO A 144 -3.73 -3.30 -12.99
CA PRO A 144 -4.26 -4.01 -14.14
C PRO A 144 -5.24 -3.16 -14.97
N VAL A 145 -6.06 -2.33 -14.31
CA VAL A 145 -7.02 -1.44 -14.99
C VAL A 145 -6.28 -0.36 -15.76
N LEU A 146 -5.21 0.20 -15.21
CA LEU A 146 -4.38 1.20 -15.90
C LEU A 146 -3.69 0.60 -17.13
N PHE A 147 -3.16 -0.62 -17.03
CA PHE A 147 -2.58 -1.32 -18.19
C PHE A 147 -3.64 -1.61 -19.27
N TRP A 148 -4.83 -2.06 -18.88
CA TRP A 148 -5.94 -2.26 -19.80
C TRP A 148 -6.37 -0.97 -20.49
N ALA A 149 -6.49 0.12 -19.75
CA ALA A 149 -6.78 1.44 -20.29
C ALA A 149 -5.67 1.94 -21.22
N ALA A 150 -4.39 1.73 -20.84
CA ALA A 150 -3.23 2.10 -21.65
C ALA A 150 -3.18 1.36 -22.97
N ALA A 151 -3.39 0.06 -22.97
CA ALA A 151 -3.41 -0.77 -24.19
C ALA A 151 -4.49 -0.29 -25.17
N HIS A 152 -5.69 0.01 -24.66
CA HIS A 152 -6.76 0.56 -25.49
C HIS A 152 -6.47 2.00 -25.93
N GLY A 153 -5.90 2.82 -25.06
CA GLY A 153 -5.49 4.20 -25.39
C GLY A 153 -4.45 4.23 -26.51
N ALA A 154 -3.47 3.33 -26.45
CA ALA A 154 -2.50 3.14 -27.53
C ALA A 154 -3.21 2.76 -28.85
N GLY A 155 -4.12 1.77 -28.83
CA GLY A 155 -4.90 1.41 -30.01
C GLY A 155 -5.69 2.59 -30.60
N ARG A 156 -6.35 3.40 -29.75
CA ARG A 156 -7.04 4.63 -30.21
C ARG A 156 -6.08 5.63 -30.83
N LEU A 157 -4.93 5.86 -30.21
CA LEU A 157 -3.93 6.80 -30.72
C LEU A 157 -3.44 6.38 -32.10
N LEU A 158 -3.25 5.08 -32.32
CA LEU A 158 -2.77 4.52 -33.58
C LEU A 158 -3.81 4.55 -34.70
N HIS A 159 -5.09 4.32 -34.36
CA HIS A 159 -6.17 4.23 -35.38
C HIS A 159 -6.96 5.52 -35.56
N GLN A 160 -7.03 6.37 -34.54
CA GLN A 160 -7.86 7.57 -34.51
C GLN A 160 -7.06 8.80 -34.04
N GLY A 161 -5.74 8.73 -34.13
CA GLY A 161 -4.84 9.77 -33.65
C GLY A 161 -5.04 11.11 -34.39
N PRO A 162 -4.66 12.22 -33.75
CA PRO A 162 -4.78 13.52 -34.37
C PRO A 162 -3.92 13.65 -35.63
N PHE A 163 -4.33 14.49 -36.56
CA PHE A 163 -3.71 14.72 -37.85
C PHE A 163 -2.18 14.97 -37.81
N TRP A 164 -1.66 15.62 -36.78
CA TRP A 164 -0.22 15.82 -36.61
C TRP A 164 0.53 14.49 -36.35
N LEU A 165 -0.11 13.52 -35.70
CA LEU A 165 0.45 12.21 -35.48
C LEU A 165 0.54 11.39 -36.77
N ALA A 166 -0.48 11.51 -37.64
CA ALA A 166 -0.45 10.93 -38.97
C ALA A 166 0.72 11.49 -39.79
N ARG A 167 0.91 12.82 -39.78
CA ARG A 167 2.07 13.47 -40.44
C ARG A 167 3.42 13.05 -39.84
N LEU A 168 3.48 12.85 -38.51
CA LEU A 168 4.69 12.34 -37.86
C LEU A 168 4.98 10.92 -38.31
N SER A 169 3.94 10.07 -38.39
CA SER A 169 4.05 8.69 -38.90
C SER A 169 4.55 8.63 -40.33
N GLU A 170 4.12 9.56 -41.22
CA GLU A 170 4.63 9.64 -42.59
C GLU A 170 6.12 10.04 -42.66
N ARG A 171 6.61 10.79 -41.67
CA ARG A 171 8.03 11.21 -41.59
C ARG A 171 8.94 10.16 -40.98
N LEU A 172 8.40 9.24 -40.19
CA LEU A 172 9.15 8.15 -39.57
C LEU A 172 9.13 6.95 -40.53
N SER A 173 10.30 6.41 -40.83
CA SER A 173 10.48 5.30 -41.81
C SER A 173 9.71 4.02 -41.44
N HIS A 174 9.30 3.86 -40.18
CA HIS A 174 8.60 2.66 -39.69
C HIS A 174 7.22 2.95 -39.08
N GLY A 175 6.81 4.20 -38.99
CA GLY A 175 5.52 4.56 -38.40
C GLY A 175 5.47 4.54 -36.87
N VAL A 176 4.63 5.39 -36.30
CA VAL A 176 4.43 5.56 -34.83
C VAL A 176 4.05 4.25 -34.13
N PRO A 177 3.25 3.32 -34.72
CA PRO A 177 2.90 2.06 -34.07
C PRO A 177 4.09 1.21 -33.63
N GLU A 178 5.16 1.21 -34.41
CA GLU A 178 6.33 0.35 -34.15
C GLU A 178 7.20 0.89 -33.00
N TYR A 179 7.17 2.20 -32.77
CA TYR A 179 7.95 2.83 -31.70
C TYR A 179 7.21 2.89 -30.34
N MET A 180 5.88 2.76 -30.33
CA MET A 180 5.08 2.91 -29.12
C MET A 180 5.46 1.91 -28.00
N PRO A 181 5.60 0.61 -28.26
CA PRO A 181 6.04 -0.33 -27.23
C PRO A 181 7.43 0.00 -26.67
N GLY A 182 8.36 0.41 -27.56
CA GLY A 182 9.70 0.85 -27.14
C GLY A 182 9.67 2.09 -26.27
N LEU A 183 8.82 3.07 -26.59
CA LEU A 183 8.64 4.28 -25.80
C LEU A 183 8.11 3.95 -24.39
N VAL A 184 7.05 3.15 -24.30
CA VAL A 184 6.46 2.74 -23.02
C VAL A 184 7.49 1.95 -22.20
N LEU A 185 8.17 0.99 -22.82
CA LEU A 185 9.23 0.23 -22.15
C LEU A 185 10.34 1.14 -21.64
N SER A 186 10.81 2.09 -22.44
CA SER A 186 11.84 3.05 -22.04
C SER A 186 11.41 3.91 -20.87
N LEU A 187 10.18 4.42 -20.88
CA LEU A 187 9.62 5.20 -19.77
C LEU A 187 9.47 4.36 -18.49
N CYS A 188 9.01 3.11 -18.61
CA CYS A 188 8.93 2.19 -17.48
C CYS A 188 10.33 1.89 -16.90
N LEU A 189 11.32 1.65 -17.75
CA LEU A 189 12.69 1.39 -17.32
C LEU A 189 13.32 2.64 -16.68
N CYS A 190 13.18 3.81 -17.30
CA CYS A 190 13.67 5.06 -16.72
C CYS A 190 13.01 5.35 -15.37
N PHE A 191 11.68 5.22 -15.27
CA PHE A 191 10.99 5.44 -14.02
C PHE A 191 11.42 4.41 -12.96
N GLY A 192 11.52 3.14 -13.32
CA GLY A 192 12.03 2.07 -12.45
C GLY A 192 13.47 2.31 -11.99
N ALA A 193 14.33 2.86 -12.87
CA ALA A 193 15.70 3.17 -12.54
C ALA A 193 15.84 4.33 -11.53
N PHE A 194 15.07 5.39 -11.68
CA PHE A 194 15.20 6.58 -10.82
C PHE A 194 14.31 6.55 -9.57
N VAL A 195 13.15 5.90 -9.63
CA VAL A 195 12.17 5.89 -8.55
C VAL A 195 12.13 4.53 -7.85
N GLY A 196 12.37 3.44 -8.58
CA GLY A 196 12.26 2.08 -8.05
C GLY A 196 13.35 1.72 -7.03
N SER A 197 12.97 0.84 -6.10
CA SER A 197 13.89 0.22 -5.11
C SER A 197 14.31 -1.21 -5.50
N SER A 198 14.01 -1.64 -6.73
CA SER A 198 14.40 -2.95 -7.29
C SER A 198 15.85 -2.95 -7.78
N PRO A 199 16.44 -4.11 -8.10
CA PRO A 199 17.78 -4.19 -8.68
C PRO A 199 18.00 -3.37 -9.97
N LEU A 200 16.93 -2.93 -10.64
CA LEU A 200 17.01 -2.01 -11.77
C LEU A 200 17.12 -0.54 -11.33
N GLY A 201 16.87 -0.23 -10.07
CA GLY A 201 16.85 1.13 -9.54
C GLY A 201 18.17 1.55 -8.91
N VAL A 202 18.54 2.83 -9.08
CA VAL A 202 19.74 3.42 -8.50
C VAL A 202 19.77 3.25 -6.97
N ARG A 203 18.63 3.41 -6.30
CA ARG A 203 18.50 3.29 -4.84
C ARG A 203 18.89 1.92 -4.29
N PHE A 204 18.79 0.86 -5.10
CA PHE A 204 19.19 -0.49 -4.70
C PHE A 204 20.71 -0.60 -4.54
N TRP A 205 21.47 0.17 -5.31
CA TRP A 205 22.93 0.15 -5.34
C TRP A 205 23.57 1.30 -4.55
N ASP A 206 22.81 2.33 -4.20
CA ASP A 206 23.28 3.48 -3.43
C ASP A 206 23.49 3.10 -1.95
N PRO A 207 24.75 3.16 -1.42
CA PRO A 207 25.06 2.79 -0.04
C PRO A 207 24.32 3.64 1.00
N ASP A 208 23.95 4.88 0.66
CA ASP A 208 23.27 5.81 1.56
C ASP A 208 21.72 5.62 1.52
N SER A 209 21.24 4.77 0.62
CA SER A 209 19.82 4.47 0.48
C SER A 209 19.38 3.46 1.53
N PHE A 210 18.21 3.72 2.15
CA PHE A 210 17.52 2.72 2.97
C PHE A 210 17.26 1.40 2.20
N TYR A 211 17.06 1.48 0.89
CA TYR A 211 16.81 0.33 0.00
C TYR A 211 18.10 -0.31 -0.53
N HIS A 212 19.26 0.04 0.01
CA HIS A 212 20.52 -0.57 -0.41
C HIS A 212 20.49 -2.07 -0.19
N TRP A 213 20.91 -2.84 -1.20
CA TRP A 213 20.80 -4.31 -1.18
C TRP A 213 21.52 -4.97 0.02
N ARG A 214 22.65 -4.38 0.47
CA ARG A 214 23.36 -4.92 1.63
C ARG A 214 22.54 -4.77 2.91
N SER A 215 21.89 -3.64 3.09
CA SER A 215 21.04 -3.38 4.27
C SER A 215 19.83 -4.32 4.33
N LEU A 216 19.30 -4.72 3.16
CA LEU A 216 18.08 -5.53 3.07
C LEU A 216 18.36 -7.04 3.02
N TYR A 217 19.49 -7.48 2.40
CA TYR A 217 19.68 -8.89 2.07
C TYR A 217 20.95 -9.50 2.66
N VAL A 218 21.84 -8.70 3.24
CA VAL A 218 23.07 -9.21 3.85
C VAL A 218 22.95 -9.13 5.36
N PRO A 219 23.14 -10.26 6.09
CA PRO A 219 23.21 -10.23 7.54
C PRO A 219 24.24 -9.21 8.04
N GLY A 220 23.85 -8.40 8.99
CA GLY A 220 24.71 -7.37 9.58
C GLY A 220 24.67 -7.43 11.11
N PRO A 221 25.31 -6.46 11.80
CA PRO A 221 25.38 -6.43 13.27
C PRO A 221 24.02 -6.58 13.95
N ARG A 222 22.96 -6.00 13.35
CA ARG A 222 21.59 -6.15 13.86
C ARG A 222 21.12 -7.62 13.84
N THR A 223 21.46 -8.38 12.80
CA THR A 223 21.09 -9.79 12.69
C THR A 223 21.82 -10.64 13.73
N GLU A 224 23.10 -10.35 13.95
CA GLU A 224 23.90 -11.02 14.99
C GLU A 224 23.42 -10.67 16.39
N ALA A 225 23.09 -9.40 16.62
CA ALA A 225 22.49 -8.94 17.87
C ALA A 225 21.15 -9.65 18.13
N PHE A 226 20.30 -9.81 17.09
CA PHE A 226 19.04 -10.51 17.24
C PHE A 226 19.21 -12.02 17.54
N ALA A 227 20.22 -12.66 17.00
CA ALA A 227 20.53 -14.06 17.36
C ALA A 227 20.79 -14.21 18.86
N ARG A 228 21.53 -13.28 19.47
CA ARG A 228 21.77 -13.25 20.93
C ARG A 228 20.48 -13.00 21.73
N VAL A 229 19.54 -12.23 21.18
CA VAL A 229 18.20 -12.06 21.80
C VAL A 229 17.43 -13.38 21.82
N LEU A 230 17.43 -14.11 20.68
CA LEU A 230 16.72 -15.38 20.56
C LEU A 230 17.26 -16.46 21.53
N GLU A 231 18.55 -16.44 21.84
CA GLU A 231 19.16 -17.38 22.80
C GLU A 231 18.64 -17.17 24.23
N GLN A 232 18.13 -15.97 24.57
CA GLN A 232 17.60 -15.65 25.89
C GLN A 232 16.12 -15.97 26.05
N ILE A 233 15.40 -16.22 24.94
CA ILE A 233 13.95 -16.36 24.94
C ILE A 233 13.56 -17.80 24.64
N PRO A 234 12.98 -18.52 25.60
CA PRO A 234 12.50 -19.88 25.41
C PRO A 234 11.44 -19.96 24.30
N GLN A 235 11.38 -21.11 23.60
CA GLN A 235 10.43 -21.32 22.51
C GLN A 235 8.97 -21.34 22.97
N ASP A 236 8.72 -21.72 24.21
CA ASP A 236 7.43 -21.74 24.88
C ASP A 236 7.06 -20.41 25.54
N ALA A 237 7.85 -19.34 25.33
CA ALA A 237 7.55 -18.03 25.85
C ALA A 237 6.46 -17.32 25.05
N ARG A 238 5.73 -16.43 25.73
CA ARG A 238 4.78 -15.49 25.14
C ARG A 238 5.46 -14.13 25.00
N VAL A 239 5.66 -13.70 23.76
CA VAL A 239 6.56 -12.58 23.43
C VAL A 239 5.79 -11.43 22.83
N ALA A 240 5.90 -10.22 23.42
CA ALA A 240 5.50 -8.98 22.80
C ALA A 240 6.71 -8.36 22.08
N SER A 241 6.57 -7.96 20.82
CA SER A 241 7.70 -7.42 20.07
C SER A 241 7.28 -6.37 19.05
N THR A 242 8.19 -5.45 18.74
CA THR A 242 7.97 -4.44 17.70
C THR A 242 7.82 -5.09 16.32
N ASP A 243 7.04 -4.46 15.44
CA ASP A 243 6.65 -4.94 14.10
C ASP A 243 7.78 -5.60 13.30
N PHE A 244 8.98 -5.04 13.40
CA PHE A 244 10.12 -5.45 12.55
C PHE A 244 10.77 -6.76 13.00
N VAL A 245 10.51 -7.17 14.23
CA VAL A 245 10.98 -8.44 14.79
C VAL A 245 9.83 -9.39 15.09
N HIS A 246 8.61 -8.89 15.19
CA HIS A 246 7.40 -9.66 15.49
C HIS A 246 7.26 -10.95 14.65
N PRO A 247 7.50 -10.96 13.32
CA PRO A 247 7.44 -12.17 12.52
C PRO A 247 8.41 -13.28 12.96
N ARG A 248 9.44 -12.94 13.70
CA ARG A 248 10.43 -13.91 14.22
C ARG A 248 9.94 -14.71 15.41
N PHE A 249 8.89 -14.20 16.08
CA PHE A 249 8.29 -14.84 17.26
C PHE A 249 6.97 -15.55 16.96
N THR A 250 6.54 -15.64 15.71
CA THR A 250 5.27 -16.28 15.32
C THR A 250 5.20 -17.78 15.62
N HIS A 251 6.32 -18.43 15.90
CA HIS A 251 6.41 -19.85 16.29
C HIS A 251 6.60 -20.06 17.79
N HIS A 252 6.59 -19.00 18.60
CA HIS A 252 6.55 -19.08 20.06
C HIS A 252 5.12 -19.42 20.53
N GLU A 253 4.93 -19.70 21.83
CA GLU A 253 3.60 -20.05 22.35
C GLU A 253 2.58 -18.98 22.02
N ARG A 254 2.96 -17.70 22.20
CA ARG A 254 2.17 -16.55 21.74
C ARG A 254 3.08 -15.41 21.29
N SER A 255 2.61 -14.66 20.31
CA SER A 255 3.29 -13.50 19.80
C SER A 255 2.34 -12.30 19.78
N TYR A 256 2.73 -11.22 20.44
CA TYR A 256 1.95 -9.98 20.57
C TYR A 256 2.67 -8.83 19.88
N ASP A 257 1.91 -7.98 19.20
CA ASP A 257 2.42 -6.76 18.58
C ASP A 257 2.63 -5.68 19.65
N TYR A 258 3.86 -5.17 19.75
CA TYR A 258 4.24 -4.11 20.69
C TYR A 258 4.23 -2.72 20.05
N SER A 259 3.78 -2.56 18.82
CA SER A 259 3.79 -1.27 18.11
C SER A 259 2.83 -0.28 18.76
N SER A 260 3.31 0.91 19.08
CA SER A 260 2.52 1.95 19.78
C SER A 260 1.24 2.28 19.02
N TYR A 261 1.32 2.51 17.71
CA TYR A 261 0.16 2.86 16.91
C TYR A 261 -0.90 1.75 16.87
N ARG A 262 -0.50 0.47 16.92
CA ARG A 262 -1.42 -0.68 16.97
C ARG A 262 -2.17 -0.75 18.27
N ARG A 263 -1.48 -0.45 19.37
CA ARG A 263 -2.08 -0.44 20.70
C ARG A 263 -3.15 0.65 20.81
N GLU A 264 -2.88 1.86 20.31
CA GLU A 264 -3.83 2.96 20.31
C GLU A 264 -5.02 2.72 19.39
N VAL A 265 -4.76 2.32 18.14
CA VAL A 265 -5.82 2.10 17.12
C VAL A 265 -6.67 0.88 17.41
N ALA A 266 -6.09 -0.16 17.98
CA ALA A 266 -6.82 -1.38 18.31
C ALA A 266 -7.57 -1.30 19.65
N SER A 267 -7.58 -0.13 20.31
CA SER A 267 -8.15 0.05 21.66
C SER A 267 -7.54 -0.90 22.69
N TYR A 268 -6.31 -1.34 22.47
CA TYR A 268 -5.59 -2.11 23.47
C TYR A 268 -5.35 -1.24 24.71
N GLU A 269 -5.32 -1.90 25.86
CA GLU A 269 -4.83 -1.25 27.07
C GLU A 269 -3.41 -0.73 26.84
N ASP A 270 -3.04 0.35 27.56
CA ASP A 270 -1.73 0.97 27.44
C ASP A 270 -0.60 0.13 28.12
N ARG A 271 -0.74 -1.19 28.00
CA ARG A 271 0.15 -2.22 28.53
C ARG A 271 0.08 -3.49 27.67
N VAL A 272 1.09 -4.32 27.77
CA VAL A 272 1.07 -5.65 27.14
C VAL A 272 0.10 -6.60 27.89
N PRO A 273 -0.43 -7.65 27.22
CA PRO A 273 -1.25 -8.67 27.86
C PRO A 273 -0.60 -9.26 29.14
N ASP A 274 -1.42 -9.55 30.13
CA ASP A 274 -0.96 -10.02 31.45
C ASP A 274 -0.17 -11.34 31.41
N ASP A 275 -0.36 -12.11 30.38
CA ASP A 275 0.34 -13.37 30.16
C ASP A 275 1.67 -13.23 29.38
N THR A 276 2.09 -12.02 29.03
CA THR A 276 3.36 -11.77 28.33
C THR A 276 4.55 -12.07 29.21
N ASP A 277 5.46 -12.91 28.73
CA ASP A 277 6.69 -13.30 29.47
C ASP A 277 7.89 -12.40 29.10
N PHE A 278 7.98 -11.99 27.83
CA PHE A 278 9.08 -11.14 27.33
C PHE A 278 8.57 -10.00 26.46
N ILE A 279 9.29 -8.88 26.47
CA ILE A 279 9.11 -7.77 25.54
C ILE A 279 10.42 -7.57 24.80
N VAL A 280 10.37 -7.51 23.46
CA VAL A 280 11.54 -7.27 22.59
C VAL A 280 11.28 -6.06 21.70
N ILE A 281 12.11 -5.04 21.84
CA ILE A 281 11.99 -3.78 21.13
C ILE A 281 13.23 -3.57 20.28
N ASP A 282 13.06 -3.37 18.97
CA ASP A 282 14.12 -2.92 18.08
C ASP A 282 14.28 -1.42 18.21
N THR A 283 15.44 -0.94 18.61
CA THR A 283 15.71 0.48 18.90
C THR A 283 16.22 1.26 17.68
N ARG A 284 16.75 0.58 16.67
CA ARG A 284 17.47 1.19 15.54
C ARG A 284 16.76 1.08 14.21
N HIS A 285 15.59 0.47 14.15
CA HIS A 285 14.78 0.52 12.94
C HIS A 285 14.26 1.94 12.72
N HIS A 286 14.20 2.41 11.47
CA HIS A 286 13.81 3.79 11.16
C HIS A 286 12.38 4.17 11.58
N TYR A 287 11.52 3.18 11.81
CA TYR A 287 10.18 3.37 12.40
C TYR A 287 10.16 3.15 13.91
N SER A 288 11.31 2.94 14.56
CA SER A 288 11.33 2.71 16.00
C SER A 288 11.14 4.02 16.74
N GLU A 289 10.09 4.10 17.56
CA GLU A 289 9.80 5.24 18.41
C GLU A 289 10.54 5.15 19.77
N ILE A 290 10.93 3.93 20.17
CA ILE A 290 11.61 3.63 21.42
C ILE A 290 13.08 3.34 21.13
N GLN A 291 13.97 4.19 21.65
CA GLN A 291 15.42 4.08 21.45
C GLN A 291 16.18 3.73 22.73
N THR A 292 15.59 4.00 23.88
CA THR A 292 16.22 3.82 25.19
C THR A 292 15.26 3.16 26.18
N PRO A 293 15.76 2.43 27.19
CA PRO A 293 14.91 1.72 28.18
C PRO A 293 13.96 2.62 28.96
N ASP A 294 14.36 3.87 29.21
CA ASP A 294 13.54 4.85 29.92
C ASP A 294 12.28 5.29 29.15
N GLN A 295 12.20 5.02 27.83
CA GLN A 295 11.03 5.28 27.01
C GLN A 295 10.01 4.10 27.02
N VAL A 296 10.37 2.99 27.65
CA VAL A 296 9.51 1.79 27.69
C VAL A 296 8.45 1.96 28.78
N ARG A 297 7.19 1.97 28.39
CA ARG A 297 6.04 2.22 29.30
C ARG A 297 5.95 1.22 30.44
N GLU A 298 6.22 -0.04 30.20
CA GLU A 298 6.20 -1.10 31.21
C GLU A 298 7.27 -0.88 32.28
N LEU A 299 8.43 -0.34 31.94
CA LEU A 299 9.46 0.04 32.93
C LEU A 299 9.09 1.30 33.69
N GLN A 300 8.35 2.23 33.08
CA GLN A 300 7.89 3.46 33.74
C GLN A 300 6.74 3.20 34.70
N ASN A 301 5.74 2.43 34.25
CA ASN A 301 4.46 2.26 34.96
C ASN A 301 4.48 1.05 35.92
N GLU A 302 5.20 0.00 35.58
CA GLU A 302 5.20 -1.27 36.31
C GLU A 302 6.62 -1.82 36.53
N PRO A 303 7.59 -1.04 37.06
CA PRO A 303 8.98 -1.47 37.18
C PRO A 303 9.17 -2.69 38.10
N GLN A 304 8.21 -2.97 38.99
CA GLN A 304 8.19 -4.15 39.85
C GLN A 304 7.92 -5.44 39.07
N ASN A 305 7.16 -5.36 37.99
CA ASN A 305 6.73 -6.52 37.19
C ASN A 305 7.75 -6.89 36.11
N TRP A 306 8.64 -5.99 35.76
CA TRP A 306 9.56 -6.16 34.65
C TRP A 306 11.01 -6.01 35.05
N GLN A 307 11.83 -6.87 34.47
CA GLN A 307 13.29 -6.84 34.59
C GLN A 307 13.88 -6.49 33.23
N LEU A 308 14.64 -5.41 33.14
CA LEU A 308 15.50 -5.14 32.00
C LEU A 308 16.64 -6.19 32.01
N LEU A 309 16.81 -6.92 30.92
CA LEU A 309 17.94 -7.81 30.75
C LEU A 309 19.19 -7.05 30.35
N ASP A 310 20.37 -7.64 30.62
CA ASP A 310 21.65 -7.06 30.24
C ASP A 310 21.71 -6.89 28.70
N ASP A 311 22.21 -5.73 28.28
CA ASP A 311 22.36 -5.46 26.85
C ASP A 311 23.52 -6.29 26.24
N LEU A 312 23.17 -7.36 25.56
CA LEU A 312 24.09 -8.18 24.77
C LEU A 312 24.11 -7.76 23.28
N THR A 313 23.48 -6.63 22.94
CA THR A 313 23.15 -6.27 21.57
C THR A 313 23.73 -4.96 21.08
N ASP A 314 24.58 -4.32 21.87
CA ASP A 314 25.16 -3.00 21.60
C ASP A 314 24.07 -1.93 21.34
N GLY A 315 23.01 -1.98 22.10
CA GLY A 315 21.86 -1.08 22.02
C GLY A 315 20.98 -1.30 20.79
N HIS A 316 21.08 -2.42 20.08
CA HIS A 316 20.16 -2.73 18.97
C HIS A 316 18.78 -3.16 19.45
N PHE A 317 18.71 -3.81 20.59
CA PHE A 317 17.45 -4.32 21.16
C PHE A 317 17.36 -4.03 22.65
N ILE A 318 16.16 -3.71 23.10
CA ILE A 318 15.78 -3.71 24.51
C ILE A 318 15.00 -4.99 24.74
N VAL A 319 15.42 -5.78 25.76
CA VAL A 319 14.75 -7.01 26.14
C VAL A 319 14.32 -6.93 27.59
N LEU A 320 13.02 -7.09 27.82
CA LEU A 320 12.44 -7.18 29.16
C LEU A 320 11.94 -8.58 29.41
N ARG A 321 12.08 -9.02 30.64
CA ARG A 321 11.53 -10.28 31.14
C ARG A 321 10.56 -9.96 32.28
N ARG A 322 9.40 -10.63 32.28
CA ARG A 322 8.48 -10.54 33.41
C ARG A 322 9.11 -11.18 34.67
N ARG A 323 9.02 -10.50 35.79
CA ARG A 323 9.41 -11.06 37.09
C ARG A 323 8.34 -12.09 37.47
N ILE A 324 8.77 -13.30 37.77
CA ILE A 324 7.92 -14.37 38.33
C ILE A 324 8.06 -14.24 39.85
N ASP A 325 6.96 -13.93 40.53
CA ASP A 325 6.90 -13.92 41.99
C ASP A 325 7.05 -15.35 42.58
#